data_b76c4b2840cba3172176c1a79d338592
#
_entry.id   b76c4b2840cba3172176c1a79d338592
#
_cell.length_a   1.000
_cell.length_b   1.000
_cell.length_c   1.000
_cell.angle_alpha   90.00
_cell.angle_beta   90.00
_cell.angle_gamma   90.00
#
_symmetry.space_group_name_H-M   'P 1'
#
loop_
_entity.id
_entity.type
_entity.pdbx_description
1 polymer ?
#
loop_
_entity_poly.entity_id
_entity_poly.type
_entity_poly.pdbx_seq_one_letter_code
_entity_poly.pdbx_strand_id
1 'polypeptide(L)'
;MSKQETSAGGEDDSQFAGAKDQDLPSREVTEGAERAPHRSMFRAMGYDDDDLSSPMVGIANPAAEITPCNVHLDDVAASAHEGVGESAGMPIEFGTITISDAISMGTEGMKASLISREMIADSVELVAFGERIDGLVVVGGCDKNMPGMMMAAIRTDLPSVFLYGGSIMPGDHDGREITIQNVFEGVGAFAEGDISGRELDEIERHACPGAGSCGGMFTANTMAS
;
A
#
# COMPACT_ATOMS: atom_id res chain seq x y z
N MET A 1 -29.24 44.38 -35.05
CA MET A 1 -29.10 44.05 -33.64
C MET A 1 -27.82 43.23 -33.49
N SER A 2 -26.70 43.89 -33.18
CA SER A 2 -25.39 43.27 -33.04
C SER A 2 -25.28 42.68 -31.63
N LYS A 3 -24.97 41.40 -31.51
CA LYS A 3 -24.59 40.79 -30.25
C LYS A 3 -23.19 41.28 -29.89
N GLN A 4 -23.07 42.03 -28.80
CA GLN A 4 -21.79 42.28 -28.16
C GLN A 4 -21.36 40.99 -27.49
N GLU A 5 -20.29 40.38 -27.99
CA GLU A 5 -19.50 39.40 -27.27
C GLU A 5 -18.73 40.15 -26.17
N THR A 6 -19.14 39.98 -24.92
CA THR A 6 -18.33 40.35 -23.77
C THR A 6 -17.17 39.39 -23.68
N SER A 7 -15.99 39.82 -24.09
CA SER A 7 -14.76 39.15 -23.72
C SER A 7 -14.60 39.26 -22.21
N ALA A 8 -14.82 38.17 -21.51
CA ALA A 8 -14.33 38.02 -20.15
C ALA A 8 -12.80 38.14 -20.22
N GLY A 9 -12.26 39.21 -19.61
CA GLY A 9 -10.83 39.37 -19.46
C GLY A 9 -10.26 38.14 -18.78
N GLY A 10 -9.22 37.55 -19.37
CA GLY A 10 -8.45 36.51 -18.74
C GLY A 10 -7.77 37.13 -17.51
N GLU A 11 -8.35 36.92 -16.36
CA GLU A 11 -7.64 37.08 -15.09
C GLU A 11 -6.51 36.06 -15.09
N ASP A 12 -5.35 36.51 -14.68
CA ASP A 12 -4.13 35.68 -14.59
C ASP A 12 -4.36 34.62 -13.54
N ASP A 13 -4.67 33.40 -13.99
CA ASP A 13 -4.91 32.23 -13.12
C ASP A 13 -3.64 31.78 -12.36
N SER A 14 -2.46 32.35 -12.64
CA SER A 14 -1.19 32.06 -11.98
C SER A 14 -1.17 32.40 -10.47
N GLN A 15 -2.13 33.20 -9.99
CA GLN A 15 -2.29 33.51 -8.56
C GLN A 15 -2.95 32.38 -7.75
N PHE A 16 -3.50 31.34 -8.42
CA PHE A 16 -4.17 30.21 -7.76
C PHE A 16 -3.26 28.98 -7.83
N ALA A 17 -2.53 28.69 -6.77
CA ALA A 17 -1.51 27.65 -6.61
C ALA A 17 -0.36 27.74 -7.65
N GLY A 18 0.89 27.63 -7.25
CA GLY A 18 2.04 27.70 -8.15
C GLY A 18 1.89 26.72 -9.32
N ALA A 19 2.19 27.20 -10.55
CA ALA A 19 2.08 26.36 -11.72
C ALA A 19 3.06 25.18 -11.61
N LYS A 20 2.56 23.96 -11.72
CA LYS A 20 3.40 22.77 -11.80
C LYS A 20 4.14 22.75 -13.13
N ASP A 21 5.45 22.45 -13.11
CA ASP A 21 6.33 22.53 -14.29
C ASP A 21 6.01 21.47 -15.37
N GLN A 22 5.13 20.50 -15.09
CA GLN A 22 4.81 19.38 -15.96
C GLN A 22 3.30 19.22 -16.14
N ASP A 23 2.89 18.49 -17.17
CA ASP A 23 1.50 18.15 -17.42
C ASP A 23 1.07 16.97 -16.52
N LEU A 24 0.89 17.27 -15.22
CA LEU A 24 0.53 16.30 -14.18
C LEU A 24 -1.00 16.16 -14.07
N PRO A 25 -1.55 14.94 -13.89
CA PRO A 25 -2.98 14.73 -13.66
C PRO A 25 -3.57 15.60 -12.55
N SER A 26 -2.84 15.81 -11.45
CA SER A 26 -3.30 16.57 -10.29
C SER A 26 -3.59 18.06 -10.59
N ARG A 27 -3.09 18.61 -11.69
CA ARG A 27 -3.44 19.97 -12.14
C ARG A 27 -4.94 20.14 -12.34
N GLU A 28 -5.62 19.08 -12.77
CA GLU A 28 -7.07 19.07 -12.96
C GLU A 28 -7.86 19.35 -11.68
N VAL A 29 -7.26 19.16 -10.51
CA VAL A 29 -7.90 19.37 -9.19
C VAL A 29 -7.24 20.47 -8.37
N THR A 30 -6.07 20.99 -8.79
CA THR A 30 -5.34 22.03 -8.04
C THR A 30 -5.30 23.38 -8.73
N GLU A 31 -5.35 23.46 -10.07
CA GLU A 31 -5.15 24.70 -10.81
C GLU A 31 -6.46 25.34 -11.32
N GLY A 32 -6.46 26.67 -11.44
CA GLY A 32 -7.60 27.45 -11.94
C GLY A 32 -8.60 27.91 -10.87
N ALA A 33 -9.36 28.96 -11.18
CA ALA A 33 -10.33 29.55 -10.24
C ALA A 33 -11.48 28.58 -9.94
N GLU A 34 -11.92 27.78 -10.91
CA GLU A 34 -12.99 26.81 -10.77
C GLU A 34 -12.62 25.64 -9.83
N ARG A 35 -11.34 25.47 -9.50
CA ARG A 35 -10.84 24.45 -8.56
C ARG A 35 -10.73 24.97 -7.12
N ALA A 36 -11.18 26.19 -6.84
CA ALA A 36 -11.22 26.70 -5.47
C ALA A 36 -11.96 25.77 -4.47
N PRO A 37 -13.10 25.14 -4.81
CA PRO A 37 -13.72 24.16 -3.93
C PRO A 37 -12.83 22.94 -3.63
N HIS A 38 -12.10 22.43 -4.61
CA HIS A 38 -11.18 21.30 -4.47
C HIS A 38 -10.03 21.66 -3.50
N ARG A 39 -9.36 22.79 -3.76
CA ARG A 39 -8.30 23.30 -2.87
C ARG A 39 -8.80 23.54 -1.43
N SER A 40 -10.05 24.00 -1.28
CA SER A 40 -10.65 24.16 0.04
C SER A 40 -10.75 22.82 0.80
N MET A 41 -11.02 21.71 0.10
CA MET A 41 -11.05 20.39 0.70
C MET A 41 -9.62 19.92 1.08
N PHE A 42 -8.63 20.14 0.24
CA PHE A 42 -7.23 19.86 0.58
C PHE A 42 -6.76 20.67 1.79
N ARG A 43 -7.11 21.96 1.85
CA ARG A 43 -6.80 22.80 3.02
C ARG A 43 -7.46 22.31 4.31
N ALA A 44 -8.66 21.74 4.23
CA ALA A 44 -9.32 21.14 5.39
C ALA A 44 -8.58 19.90 5.92
N MET A 45 -7.78 19.24 5.07
CA MET A 45 -6.89 18.14 5.44
C MET A 45 -5.50 18.62 5.91
N GLY A 46 -5.21 19.93 5.84
CA GLY A 46 -3.96 20.52 6.33
C GLY A 46 -2.94 20.90 5.24
N TYR A 47 -3.23 20.63 3.97
CA TYR A 47 -2.34 20.99 2.87
C TYR A 47 -2.33 22.49 2.59
N ASP A 48 -1.16 23.04 2.32
CA ASP A 48 -0.94 24.46 2.03
C ASP A 48 -0.69 24.75 0.53
N ASP A 49 -0.23 25.96 0.20
CA ASP A 49 0.02 26.36 -1.17
C ASP A 49 1.24 25.66 -1.80
N ASP A 50 2.26 25.38 -0.99
CA ASP A 50 3.47 24.68 -1.43
C ASP A 50 3.14 23.22 -1.74
N ASP A 51 2.32 22.56 -0.89
CA ASP A 51 1.81 21.23 -1.16
C ASP A 51 1.02 21.17 -2.46
N LEU A 52 0.06 22.08 -2.63
CA LEU A 52 -0.81 22.13 -3.82
C LEU A 52 -0.06 22.42 -5.12
N SER A 53 1.15 23.00 -5.04
CA SER A 53 2.03 23.22 -6.18
C SER A 53 2.94 22.02 -6.50
N SER A 54 3.01 21.04 -5.59
CA SER A 54 3.86 19.87 -5.68
C SER A 54 3.15 18.69 -6.37
N PRO A 55 3.89 17.72 -6.97
CA PRO A 55 3.29 16.49 -7.49
C PRO A 55 2.58 15.71 -6.38
N MET A 56 1.37 15.25 -6.66
CA MET A 56 0.58 14.43 -5.73
C MET A 56 1.01 12.97 -5.82
N VAL A 57 1.57 12.43 -4.73
CA VAL A 57 2.05 11.05 -4.65
C VAL A 57 1.14 10.24 -3.73
N GLY A 58 0.42 9.28 -4.31
CA GLY A 58 -0.43 8.36 -3.56
C GLY A 58 0.40 7.30 -2.85
N ILE A 59 0.11 7.05 -1.58
CA ILE A 59 0.71 5.97 -0.80
C ILE A 59 -0.37 4.93 -0.52
N ALA A 60 -0.37 3.84 -1.30
CA ALA A 60 -1.33 2.76 -1.14
C ALA A 60 -0.87 1.83 -0.02
N ASN A 61 -1.59 1.84 1.11
CA ASN A 61 -1.24 1.12 2.33
C ASN A 61 -2.25 0.01 2.65
N PRO A 62 -1.84 -1.28 2.65
CA PRO A 62 -2.69 -2.39 3.03
C PRO A 62 -2.53 -2.78 4.51
N ALA A 63 -2.16 -1.85 5.39
CA ALA A 63 -2.02 -2.11 6.81
C ALA A 63 -3.29 -2.71 7.42
N ALA A 64 -3.13 -3.73 8.26
CA ALA A 64 -4.25 -4.40 8.90
C ALA A 64 -3.78 -5.26 10.09
N GLU A 65 -4.55 -5.27 11.17
CA GLU A 65 -4.27 -6.09 12.37
C GLU A 65 -4.62 -7.58 12.20
N ILE A 66 -5.12 -7.99 11.03
CA ILE A 66 -5.56 -9.36 10.74
C ILE A 66 -4.43 -10.33 10.39
N THR A 67 -3.21 -9.83 10.23
CA THR A 67 -2.05 -10.67 9.87
C THR A 67 -0.74 -10.01 10.29
N PRO A 68 0.25 -10.79 10.77
CA PRO A 68 1.57 -10.25 11.08
C PRO A 68 2.28 -9.63 9.86
N CYS A 69 1.88 -10.04 8.66
CA CYS A 69 2.44 -9.48 7.43
C CYS A 69 2.15 -7.99 7.24
N ASN A 70 1.05 -7.48 7.81
CA ASN A 70 0.55 -6.14 7.55
C ASN A 70 0.41 -5.26 8.80
N VAL A 71 0.55 -5.83 9.99
CA VAL A 71 0.29 -5.12 11.25
C VAL A 71 1.25 -3.93 11.49
N HIS A 72 2.40 -3.91 10.85
CA HIS A 72 3.44 -2.87 10.97
C HIS A 72 3.51 -1.95 9.74
N LEU A 73 2.66 -2.15 8.74
CA LEU A 73 2.78 -1.40 7.49
C LEU A 73 2.38 0.07 7.63
N ASP A 74 1.66 0.46 8.68
CA ASP A 74 1.43 1.87 9.01
C ASP A 74 2.75 2.61 9.29
N ASP A 75 3.70 1.99 9.99
CA ASP A 75 5.02 2.58 10.22
C ASP A 75 5.82 2.72 8.91
N VAL A 76 5.69 1.74 8.02
CA VAL A 76 6.33 1.76 6.70
C VAL A 76 5.71 2.86 5.82
N ALA A 77 4.38 2.98 5.82
CA ALA A 77 3.67 4.01 5.08
C ALA A 77 3.97 5.42 5.62
N ALA A 78 4.05 5.57 6.95
CA ALA A 78 4.44 6.84 7.58
C ALA A 78 5.85 7.28 7.15
N SER A 79 6.81 6.35 7.08
CA SER A 79 8.16 6.64 6.59
C SER A 79 8.17 7.03 5.11
N ALA A 80 7.32 6.38 4.29
CA ALA A 80 7.15 6.74 2.88
C ALA A 80 6.51 8.14 2.74
N HIS A 81 5.52 8.45 3.58
CA HIS A 81 4.87 9.76 3.62
C HIS A 81 5.87 10.88 3.93
N GLU A 82 6.72 10.69 4.95
CA GLU A 82 7.79 11.62 5.29
C GLU A 82 8.77 11.81 4.12
N GLY A 83 9.24 10.70 3.51
CA GLY A 83 10.18 10.74 2.39
C GLY A 83 9.61 11.42 1.13
N VAL A 84 8.32 11.29 0.84
CA VAL A 84 7.66 12.02 -0.24
C VAL A 84 7.65 13.52 0.05
N GLY A 85 7.30 13.92 1.29
CA GLY A 85 7.31 15.33 1.71
C GLY A 85 8.71 15.94 1.65
N GLU A 86 9.73 15.25 2.13
CA GLU A 86 11.14 15.71 2.04
C GLU A 86 11.64 15.85 0.59
N SER A 87 11.02 15.12 -0.35
CA SER A 87 11.34 15.17 -1.78
C SER A 87 10.50 16.19 -2.56
N ALA A 88 9.85 17.12 -1.87
CA ALA A 88 8.95 18.12 -2.46
C ALA A 88 7.78 17.50 -3.25
N GLY A 89 7.23 16.40 -2.77
CA GLY A 89 5.97 15.82 -3.20
C GLY A 89 4.87 16.09 -2.18
N MET A 90 3.61 16.09 -2.60
CA MET A 90 2.43 16.12 -1.73
C MET A 90 1.99 14.67 -1.46
N PRO A 91 2.25 14.11 -0.27
CA PRO A 91 1.90 12.73 0.03
C PRO A 91 0.42 12.59 0.36
N ILE A 92 -0.24 11.61 -0.24
CA ILE A 92 -1.64 11.25 0.05
C ILE A 92 -1.73 9.77 0.34
N GLU A 93 -1.86 9.41 1.62
CA GLU A 93 -2.05 8.02 2.02
C GLU A 93 -3.50 7.60 1.89
N PHE A 94 -3.71 6.38 1.39
CA PHE A 94 -5.02 5.73 1.33
C PHE A 94 -4.94 4.23 1.53
N GLY A 95 -6.02 3.65 2.09
CA GLY A 95 -6.06 2.24 2.45
C GLY A 95 -6.57 1.32 1.34
N THR A 96 -6.12 0.06 1.37
CA THR A 96 -6.73 -1.05 0.63
C THR A 96 -6.82 -2.29 1.53
N ILE A 97 -7.49 -3.34 1.05
CA ILE A 97 -7.73 -4.55 1.83
C ILE A 97 -6.51 -5.47 1.87
N THR A 98 -6.53 -6.39 2.85
CA THR A 98 -5.63 -7.54 2.89
C THR A 98 -6.39 -8.80 3.27
N ILE A 99 -5.94 -9.97 2.76
CA ILE A 99 -6.35 -11.30 3.22
C ILE A 99 -5.08 -12.06 3.58
N SER A 100 -5.06 -12.69 4.74
CA SER A 100 -3.92 -13.50 5.19
C SER A 100 -4.05 -14.93 4.69
N ASP A 101 -3.20 -15.33 3.76
CA ASP A 101 -3.17 -16.71 3.26
C ASP A 101 -2.84 -17.70 4.39
N ALA A 102 -1.85 -17.37 5.23
CA ALA A 102 -1.42 -18.24 6.31
C ALA A 102 -2.52 -18.50 7.37
N ILE A 103 -3.38 -17.50 7.64
CA ILE A 103 -4.48 -17.65 8.61
C ILE A 103 -5.71 -18.30 7.97
N SER A 104 -5.99 -17.98 6.71
CA SER A 104 -7.16 -18.53 6.01
C SER A 104 -6.93 -19.92 5.41
N MET A 105 -5.68 -20.37 5.30
CA MET A 105 -5.30 -21.66 4.72
C MET A 105 -6.07 -22.84 5.34
N GLY A 106 -6.58 -23.74 4.50
CA GLY A 106 -7.36 -24.89 4.92
C GLY A 106 -8.79 -24.60 5.37
N THR A 107 -9.25 -23.35 5.30
CA THR A 107 -10.62 -22.93 5.63
C THR A 107 -11.40 -22.50 4.40
N GLU A 108 -12.72 -22.31 4.52
CA GLU A 108 -13.55 -21.71 3.49
C GLU A 108 -13.11 -20.27 3.14
N GLY A 109 -12.51 -19.56 4.11
CA GLY A 109 -11.98 -18.21 3.92
C GLY A 109 -10.87 -18.12 2.88
N MET A 110 -10.14 -19.19 2.64
CA MET A 110 -9.07 -19.23 1.63
C MET A 110 -9.58 -18.94 0.20
N LYS A 111 -10.87 -19.17 -0.07
CA LYS A 111 -11.49 -18.83 -1.35
C LYS A 111 -11.48 -17.33 -1.65
N ALA A 112 -11.41 -16.48 -0.62
CA ALA A 112 -11.28 -15.04 -0.76
C ALA A 112 -9.85 -14.57 -1.10
N SER A 113 -8.84 -15.39 -0.81
CA SER A 113 -7.43 -15.01 -0.94
C SER A 113 -7.09 -14.57 -2.37
N LEU A 114 -7.26 -15.44 -3.36
CA LEU A 114 -6.89 -15.11 -4.75
C LEU A 114 -7.69 -13.94 -5.33
N ILE A 115 -8.98 -13.84 -4.97
CA ILE A 115 -9.86 -12.76 -5.42
C ILE A 115 -9.41 -11.42 -4.86
N SER A 116 -8.88 -11.39 -3.63
CA SER A 116 -8.42 -10.15 -3.01
C SER A 116 -7.36 -9.41 -3.83
N ARG A 117 -6.54 -10.13 -4.58
CA ARG A 117 -5.54 -9.54 -5.48
C ARG A 117 -6.15 -8.57 -6.48
N GLU A 118 -7.25 -8.96 -7.13
CA GLU A 118 -7.96 -8.10 -8.09
C GLU A 118 -8.61 -6.90 -7.37
N MET A 119 -9.23 -7.14 -6.22
CA MET A 119 -9.86 -6.07 -5.43
C MET A 119 -8.85 -5.03 -4.94
N ILE A 120 -7.64 -5.46 -4.56
CA ILE A 120 -6.53 -4.57 -4.20
C ILE A 120 -6.16 -3.72 -5.42
N ALA A 121 -5.89 -4.35 -6.56
CA ALA A 121 -5.53 -3.66 -7.78
C ALA A 121 -6.61 -2.66 -8.22
N ASP A 122 -7.87 -3.06 -8.24
CA ASP A 122 -9.00 -2.22 -8.61
C ASP A 122 -9.17 -1.03 -7.66
N SER A 123 -9.02 -1.23 -6.34
CA SER A 123 -9.16 -0.15 -5.36
C SER A 123 -8.07 0.92 -5.52
N VAL A 124 -6.83 0.52 -5.73
CA VAL A 124 -5.71 1.43 -5.94
C VAL A 124 -5.85 2.18 -7.27
N GLU A 125 -6.21 1.49 -8.34
CA GLU A 125 -6.47 2.08 -9.66
C GLU A 125 -7.59 3.13 -9.60
N LEU A 126 -8.70 2.80 -8.91
CA LEU A 126 -9.84 3.72 -8.76
C LEU A 126 -9.46 4.99 -7.99
N VAL A 127 -8.69 4.87 -6.91
CA VAL A 127 -8.23 6.04 -6.15
C VAL A 127 -7.26 6.86 -7.00
N ALA A 128 -6.26 6.24 -7.59
CA ALA A 128 -5.26 6.94 -8.40
C ALA A 128 -5.90 7.73 -9.55
N PHE A 129 -6.87 7.13 -10.24
CA PHE A 129 -7.62 7.76 -11.32
C PHE A 129 -8.59 8.83 -10.80
N GLY A 130 -9.38 8.52 -9.76
CA GLY A 130 -10.43 9.39 -9.23
C GLY A 130 -9.89 10.66 -8.58
N GLU A 131 -8.79 10.54 -7.86
CA GLU A 131 -8.14 11.66 -7.14
C GLU A 131 -7.02 12.32 -7.97
N ARG A 132 -6.82 11.89 -9.20
CA ARG A 132 -5.83 12.46 -10.14
C ARG A 132 -4.40 12.43 -9.59
N ILE A 133 -4.00 11.31 -9.02
CA ILE A 133 -2.66 11.07 -8.48
C ILE A 133 -1.61 11.08 -9.60
N ASP A 134 -0.45 11.69 -9.34
CA ASP A 134 0.64 11.85 -10.32
C ASP A 134 1.68 10.70 -10.26
N GLY A 135 1.80 10.05 -9.11
CA GLY A 135 2.72 8.93 -8.91
C GLY A 135 2.31 8.10 -7.69
N LEU A 136 2.85 6.89 -7.55
CA LEU A 136 2.45 5.94 -6.50
C LEU A 136 3.64 5.41 -5.71
N VAL A 137 3.48 5.30 -4.41
CA VAL A 137 4.20 4.36 -3.56
C VAL A 137 3.21 3.27 -3.17
N VAL A 138 3.45 2.04 -3.60
CA VAL A 138 2.60 0.91 -3.28
C VAL A 138 3.29 0.02 -2.25
N VAL A 139 2.68 -0.13 -1.08
CA VAL A 139 3.24 -0.90 0.03
C VAL A 139 2.69 -2.32 0.00
N GLY A 140 3.53 -3.32 0.17
CA GLY A 140 3.13 -4.72 0.17
C GLY A 140 3.80 -5.52 1.27
N GLY A 141 3.06 -6.43 1.92
CA GLY A 141 3.56 -7.30 2.98
C GLY A 141 3.07 -8.73 2.87
N CYS A 142 1.80 -8.96 2.55
CA CYS A 142 1.19 -10.28 2.50
C CYS A 142 1.14 -10.86 1.09
N ASP A 143 0.86 -12.14 0.99
CA ASP A 143 0.91 -12.98 -0.22
C ASP A 143 0.16 -12.35 -1.42
N LYS A 144 -1.03 -11.80 -1.20
CA LYS A 144 -1.86 -11.24 -2.29
C LYS A 144 -1.77 -9.74 -2.45
N ASN A 145 -1.33 -8.97 -1.42
CA ASN A 145 -1.06 -7.56 -1.68
C ASN A 145 0.20 -7.34 -2.53
N MET A 146 1.21 -8.19 -2.45
CA MET A 146 2.37 -8.09 -3.33
C MET A 146 1.96 -8.05 -4.82
N PRO A 147 1.31 -9.09 -5.38
CA PRO A 147 0.86 -9.06 -6.77
C PRO A 147 -0.25 -8.03 -7.03
N GLY A 148 -1.18 -7.80 -6.11
CA GLY A 148 -2.25 -6.82 -6.27
C GLY A 148 -1.73 -5.40 -6.45
N MET A 149 -0.78 -4.98 -5.63
CA MET A 149 -0.11 -3.68 -5.72
C MET A 149 0.71 -3.53 -7.01
N MET A 150 1.41 -4.59 -7.42
CA MET A 150 2.15 -4.60 -8.68
C MET A 150 1.20 -4.48 -9.88
N MET A 151 0.06 -5.18 -9.85
CA MET A 151 -0.97 -5.07 -10.88
C MET A 151 -1.52 -3.64 -10.97
N ALA A 152 -1.78 -2.99 -9.83
CA ALA A 152 -2.23 -1.60 -9.79
C ALA A 152 -1.20 -0.65 -10.41
N ALA A 153 0.07 -0.76 -10.02
CA ALA A 153 1.15 0.06 -10.55
C ALA A 153 1.28 -0.08 -12.09
N ILE A 154 1.13 -1.31 -12.61
CA ILE A 154 1.17 -1.56 -14.06
C ILE A 154 -0.07 -1.00 -14.77
N ARG A 155 -1.27 -1.15 -14.18
CA ARG A 155 -2.53 -0.70 -14.79
C ARG A 155 -2.66 0.82 -14.85
N THR A 156 -2.18 1.52 -13.82
CA THR A 156 -2.23 2.98 -13.76
C THR A 156 -1.23 3.65 -14.69
N ASP A 157 -0.15 2.93 -15.05
CA ASP A 157 0.96 3.46 -15.88
C ASP A 157 1.55 4.77 -15.32
N LEU A 158 1.45 4.97 -14.00
CA LEU A 158 2.04 6.08 -13.28
C LEU A 158 3.47 5.74 -12.82
N PRO A 159 4.37 6.74 -12.68
CA PRO A 159 5.62 6.55 -11.98
C PRO A 159 5.36 5.92 -10.61
N SER A 160 5.93 4.74 -10.35
CA SER A 160 5.59 3.97 -9.16
C SER A 160 6.82 3.37 -8.49
N VAL A 161 6.81 3.38 -7.15
CA VAL A 161 7.79 2.68 -6.32
C VAL A 161 7.06 1.59 -5.55
N PHE A 162 7.57 0.35 -5.63
CA PHE A 162 7.09 -0.76 -4.83
C PHE A 162 7.92 -0.87 -3.55
N LEU A 163 7.26 -0.78 -2.39
CA LEU A 163 7.90 -0.83 -1.08
C LEU A 163 7.48 -2.11 -0.35
N TYR A 164 8.45 -2.99 -0.09
CA TYR A 164 8.21 -4.23 0.63
C TYR A 164 8.37 -4.05 2.14
N GLY A 165 7.38 -4.54 2.91
CA GLY A 165 7.35 -4.42 4.37
C GLY A 165 8.32 -5.33 5.13
N GLY A 166 9.04 -6.22 4.46
CA GLY A 166 10.01 -7.12 5.07
C GLY A 166 9.44 -8.43 5.59
N SER A 167 10.32 -9.37 5.92
CA SER A 167 10.02 -10.70 6.46
C SER A 167 10.03 -10.73 7.97
N ILE A 168 9.24 -11.66 8.56
CA ILE A 168 9.42 -12.08 9.95
C ILE A 168 10.82 -12.65 10.12
N MET A 169 11.53 -12.23 11.15
CA MET A 169 12.80 -12.84 11.53
C MET A 169 12.58 -14.30 11.97
N PRO A 170 13.52 -15.21 11.73
CA PRO A 170 13.41 -16.56 12.26
C PRO A 170 13.34 -16.53 13.78
N GLY A 171 12.59 -17.47 14.33
CA GLY A 171 12.60 -17.76 15.76
C GLY A 171 13.70 -18.76 16.12
N ASP A 172 13.80 -19.14 17.38
CA ASP A 172 14.74 -20.14 17.88
C ASP A 172 13.99 -21.25 18.61
N HIS A 173 14.33 -22.50 18.28
CA HIS A 173 13.91 -23.68 19.02
C HIS A 173 15.12 -24.62 19.19
N ASP A 174 15.53 -24.82 20.41
CA ASP A 174 16.71 -25.64 20.79
C ASP A 174 18.00 -25.25 20.08
N GLY A 175 18.24 -23.91 19.91
CA GLY A 175 19.42 -23.37 19.26
C GLY A 175 19.41 -23.53 17.73
N ARG A 176 18.24 -23.76 17.14
CA ARG A 176 18.03 -23.83 15.69
C ARG A 176 17.07 -22.74 15.25
N GLU A 177 17.39 -22.05 14.17
CA GLU A 177 16.47 -21.13 13.54
C GLU A 177 15.28 -21.88 12.96
N ILE A 178 14.08 -21.41 13.31
CA ILE A 178 12.81 -21.94 12.81
C ILE A 178 11.94 -20.83 12.26
N THR A 179 11.05 -21.17 11.32
CA THR A 179 10.09 -20.27 10.70
C THR A 179 8.72 -20.94 10.65
N ILE A 180 7.73 -20.25 10.09
CA ILE A 180 6.40 -20.81 9.85
C ILE A 180 6.45 -22.13 9.05
N GLN A 181 7.46 -22.36 8.23
CA GLN A 181 7.64 -23.61 7.50
C GLN A 181 7.80 -24.79 8.46
N ASN A 182 8.58 -24.60 9.54
CA ASN A 182 8.78 -25.64 10.54
C ASN A 182 7.51 -25.97 11.33
N VAL A 183 6.59 -25.00 11.46
CA VAL A 183 5.26 -25.24 12.04
C VAL A 183 4.44 -26.17 11.12
N PHE A 184 4.43 -25.93 9.81
CA PHE A 184 3.74 -26.80 8.85
C PHE A 184 4.33 -28.21 8.85
N GLU A 185 5.66 -28.34 8.87
CA GLU A 185 6.37 -29.62 8.98
C GLU A 185 6.03 -30.32 10.31
N GLY A 186 5.99 -29.55 11.42
CA GLY A 186 5.64 -30.03 12.75
C GLY A 186 4.21 -30.59 12.82
N VAL A 187 3.24 -29.98 12.14
CA VAL A 187 1.88 -30.54 12.05
C VAL A 187 1.89 -31.93 11.40
N GLY A 188 2.67 -32.10 10.32
CA GLY A 188 2.85 -33.40 9.67
C GLY A 188 3.51 -34.45 10.60
N ALA A 189 4.62 -34.08 11.25
CA ALA A 189 5.34 -34.93 12.16
C ALA A 189 4.48 -35.34 13.39
N PHE A 190 3.66 -34.43 13.90
CA PHE A 190 2.70 -34.73 14.96
C PHE A 190 1.63 -35.74 14.52
N ALA A 191 1.12 -35.60 13.30
CA ALA A 191 0.12 -36.51 12.74
C ALA A 191 0.65 -37.95 12.57
N GLU A 192 1.93 -38.09 12.23
CA GLU A 192 2.63 -39.39 12.12
C GLU A 192 3.08 -39.93 13.49
N GLY A 193 3.03 -39.12 14.55
CA GLY A 193 3.45 -39.50 15.89
C GLY A 193 4.96 -39.37 16.13
N ASP A 194 5.68 -38.66 15.27
CA ASP A 194 7.14 -38.47 15.37
C ASP A 194 7.52 -37.44 16.42
N ILE A 195 6.62 -36.47 16.72
CA ILE A 195 6.77 -35.50 17.79
C ILE A 195 5.55 -35.49 18.73
N SER A 196 5.78 -35.01 19.96
CA SER A 196 4.71 -34.82 20.91
C SER A 196 3.92 -33.54 20.69
N GLY A 197 2.67 -33.48 21.22
CA GLY A 197 1.88 -32.25 21.20
C GLY A 197 2.54 -31.07 21.95
N ARG A 198 3.36 -31.39 22.97
CA ARG A 198 4.15 -30.36 23.68
C ARG A 198 5.24 -29.76 22.77
N GLU A 199 5.92 -30.59 22.03
CA GLU A 199 6.96 -30.17 21.11
C GLU A 199 6.38 -29.31 19.96
N LEU A 200 5.23 -29.70 19.43
CA LEU A 200 4.51 -28.90 18.45
C LEU A 200 4.12 -27.51 19.01
N ASP A 201 3.61 -27.44 20.24
CA ASP A 201 3.28 -26.18 20.93
C ASP A 201 4.53 -25.30 21.14
N GLU A 202 5.69 -25.89 21.44
CA GLU A 202 6.95 -25.15 21.57
C GLU A 202 7.42 -24.59 20.22
N ILE A 203 7.34 -25.36 19.14
CA ILE A 203 7.65 -24.89 17.76
C ILE A 203 6.71 -23.74 17.39
N GLU A 204 5.39 -23.90 17.58
CA GLU A 204 4.38 -22.88 17.28
C GLU A 204 4.65 -21.54 17.96
N ARG A 205 5.03 -21.57 19.25
CA ARG A 205 5.27 -20.35 20.05
C ARG A 205 6.52 -19.59 19.65
N HIS A 206 7.48 -20.26 19.06
CA HIS A 206 8.80 -19.66 18.78
C HIS A 206 9.04 -19.33 17.29
N ALA A 207 8.26 -19.92 16.37
CA ALA A 207 8.54 -19.82 14.94
C ALA A 207 8.34 -18.43 14.32
N CYS A 208 7.45 -17.61 14.89
CA CYS A 208 7.09 -16.29 14.35
C CYS A 208 7.21 -15.21 15.44
N PRO A 209 8.42 -14.71 15.75
CA PRO A 209 8.65 -13.83 16.90
C PRO A 209 8.23 -12.38 16.72
N GLY A 210 7.74 -11.97 15.54
CA GLY A 210 7.38 -10.57 15.27
C GLY A 210 6.54 -10.37 14.02
N ALA A 211 6.42 -9.11 13.64
CA ALA A 211 5.72 -8.70 12.42
C ALA A 211 6.57 -8.91 11.15
N GLY A 212 5.92 -9.00 10.01
CA GLY A 212 6.54 -9.19 8.70
C GLY A 212 5.86 -10.30 7.90
N SER A 213 6.26 -10.46 6.64
CA SER A 213 5.81 -11.53 5.76
C SER A 213 6.32 -12.89 6.23
N CYS A 214 5.59 -13.95 5.90
CA CYS A 214 5.97 -15.32 6.27
C CYS A 214 7.43 -15.63 5.94
N GLY A 215 8.19 -16.15 6.92
CA GLY A 215 9.62 -16.50 6.81
C GLY A 215 9.83 -17.73 5.93
N GLY A 216 9.73 -17.57 4.62
CA GLY A 216 9.93 -18.60 3.61
C GLY A 216 9.77 -18.01 2.22
N MET A 217 10.23 -18.73 1.19
CA MET A 217 10.12 -18.32 -0.21
C MET A 217 8.70 -18.58 -0.77
N PHE A 218 7.69 -18.09 -0.03
CA PHE A 218 6.31 -18.01 -0.51
C PHE A 218 6.17 -16.79 -1.46
N THR A 219 4.94 -16.41 -1.85
CA THR A 219 4.74 -15.36 -2.85
C THR A 219 5.39 -14.04 -2.44
N ALA A 220 5.23 -13.59 -1.20
CA ALA A 220 5.75 -12.30 -0.76
C ALA A 220 7.28 -12.20 -0.91
N ASN A 221 8.04 -13.12 -0.31
CA ASN A 221 9.50 -13.10 -0.41
C ASN A 221 10.01 -13.39 -1.83
N THR A 222 9.32 -14.25 -2.57
CA THR A 222 9.67 -14.54 -3.96
C THR A 222 9.51 -13.31 -4.86
N MET A 223 8.48 -12.50 -4.65
CA MET A 223 8.27 -11.27 -5.41
C MET A 223 9.15 -10.11 -4.95
N ALA A 224 9.65 -10.14 -3.71
CA ALA A 224 10.53 -9.12 -3.16
C ALA A 224 12.01 -9.35 -3.50
N SER A 225 12.38 -10.57 -3.88
CA SER A 225 13.74 -10.96 -4.29
C SER A 225 13.97 -10.70 -5.77
#